data_f82bb7ee6e8a3c5f893e9bf1e1241a21
#
_entry.id   f82bb7ee6e8a3c5f893e9bf1e1241a21
#
_cell.length_a   1.000
_cell.length_b   1.000
_cell.length_c   1.000
_cell.angle_alpha   90.00
_cell.angle_beta   90.00
_cell.angle_gamma   90.00
#
_symmetry.space_group_name_H-M   'P 1'
#
loop_
_entity.id
_entity.type
_entity.pdbx_description
1 polymer ?
#
loop_
_entity_poly.entity_id
_entity_poly.type
_entity_poly.pdbx_seq_one_letter_code
_entity_poly.pdbx_strand_id
1 'polypeptide(L)'
;PVVLEGVPEIQDVDALIEILNDFNVKTEFVDGTLTIDPREMKSIPMPKGKIQSMRASYYFMGATLAKFGEGVVGLPGGCFLGPRPIDQHLKGFKALGADVRDHDGAIYLSTGEEGLVGTKIYMDVVSVGATINVLLASVRAKGKTIIENAAREPEIIDVVNLLNKMGANIKG
;
A
#
# COMPACT_ATOMS: atom_id res chain seq x y z
N PRO A 1 -1.96 15.46 9.25
CA PRO A 1 -1.97 14.40 10.26
C PRO A 1 -3.27 13.60 10.25
N VAL A 2 -3.20 12.33 10.61
CA VAL A 2 -4.34 11.43 10.80
C VAL A 2 -4.31 10.95 12.25
N VAL A 3 -5.47 10.89 12.90
CA VAL A 3 -5.62 10.36 14.26
C VAL A 3 -6.52 9.11 14.19
N LEU A 4 -6.03 8.00 14.71
CA LEU A 4 -6.74 6.73 14.81
C LEU A 4 -6.98 6.44 16.28
N GLU A 5 -8.23 6.26 16.66
CA GLU A 5 -8.65 5.92 18.03
C GLU A 5 -8.98 4.42 18.13
N GLY A 6 -8.78 3.83 19.28
CA GLY A 6 -9.06 2.42 19.53
C GLY A 6 -8.05 1.47 18.86
N VAL A 7 -6.83 1.92 18.63
CA VAL A 7 -5.75 1.10 18.07
C VAL A 7 -5.24 0.16 19.17
N PRO A 8 -5.19 -1.17 18.92
CA PRO A 8 -4.74 -2.12 19.92
C PRO A 8 -3.21 -2.08 20.11
N GLU A 9 -2.75 -2.35 21.32
CA GLU A 9 -1.33 -2.53 21.64
C GLU A 9 -0.88 -3.94 21.26
N ILE A 10 -0.49 -4.13 19.99
CA ILE A 10 -0.01 -5.41 19.45
C ILE A 10 1.26 -5.23 18.64
N GLN A 11 2.06 -6.28 18.53
CA GLN A 11 3.36 -6.26 17.82
C GLN A 11 3.26 -5.77 16.38
N ASP A 12 2.17 -6.05 15.66
CA ASP A 12 1.98 -5.59 14.28
C ASP A 12 1.84 -4.05 14.21
N VAL A 13 1.22 -3.44 15.21
CA VAL A 13 1.11 -1.98 15.30
C VAL A 13 2.48 -1.37 15.60
N ASP A 14 3.25 -1.95 16.53
CA ASP A 14 4.61 -1.49 16.83
C ASP A 14 5.51 -1.57 15.60
N ALA A 15 5.47 -2.71 14.89
CA ALA A 15 6.24 -2.89 13.66
C ALA A 15 5.84 -1.88 12.56
N LEU A 16 4.54 -1.56 12.45
CA LEU A 16 4.06 -0.55 11.50
C LEU A 16 4.57 0.85 11.87
N ILE A 17 4.51 1.21 13.15
CA ILE A 17 5.03 2.48 13.68
C ILE A 17 6.52 2.62 13.37
N GLU A 18 7.31 1.56 13.59
CA GLU A 18 8.72 1.56 13.25
C GLU A 18 8.97 1.79 11.75
N ILE A 19 8.21 1.11 10.87
CA ILE A 19 8.32 1.29 9.42
C ILE A 19 7.96 2.74 9.03
N LEU A 20 6.89 3.30 9.60
CA LEU A 20 6.51 4.69 9.35
C LEU A 20 7.60 5.67 9.79
N ASN A 21 8.23 5.43 10.94
CA ASN A 21 9.33 6.27 11.43
C ASN A 21 10.56 6.17 10.53
N ASP A 22 10.88 5.00 9.97
CA ASP A 22 11.94 4.85 8.97
C ASP A 22 11.67 5.69 7.72
N PHE A 23 10.41 5.80 7.29
CA PHE A 23 10.00 6.70 6.22
C PHE A 23 9.96 8.19 6.62
N ASN A 24 10.47 8.54 7.81
CA ASN A 24 10.44 9.89 8.38
C ASN A 24 9.01 10.44 8.58
N VAL A 25 8.07 9.55 8.87
CA VAL A 25 6.73 9.91 9.33
C VAL A 25 6.77 10.08 10.83
N LYS A 26 6.23 11.19 11.34
CA LYS A 26 6.12 11.40 12.80
C LYS A 26 4.92 10.63 13.31
N THR A 27 5.13 9.81 14.34
CA THR A 27 4.09 9.01 14.98
C THR A 27 4.09 9.25 16.48
N GLU A 28 2.91 9.26 17.08
CA GLU A 28 2.71 9.30 18.52
C GLU A 28 1.61 8.31 18.89
N PHE A 29 1.90 7.39 19.80
CA PHE A 29 0.95 6.36 20.25
C PHE A 29 0.77 6.47 21.77
N VAL A 30 -0.42 6.88 22.21
CA VAL A 30 -0.75 7.08 23.62
C VAL A 30 -2.17 6.57 23.87
N ASP A 31 -2.34 5.71 24.86
CA ASP A 31 -3.64 5.20 25.35
C ASP A 31 -4.57 4.72 24.22
N GLY A 32 -4.03 3.91 23.28
CA GLY A 32 -4.78 3.40 22.15
C GLY A 32 -5.10 4.42 21.06
N THR A 33 -4.52 5.61 21.12
CA THR A 33 -4.64 6.64 20.10
C THR A 33 -3.32 6.78 19.33
N LEU A 34 -3.35 6.56 18.03
CA LEU A 34 -2.20 6.70 17.14
C LEU A 34 -2.35 7.94 16.27
N THR A 35 -1.46 8.90 16.45
CA THR A 35 -1.33 10.08 15.59
C THR A 35 -0.22 9.84 14.57
N ILE A 36 -0.52 10.08 13.29
CA ILE A 36 0.38 9.87 12.15
C ILE A 36 0.51 11.19 11.37
N ASP A 37 1.71 11.73 11.27
CA ASP A 37 2.00 12.93 10.50
C ASP A 37 2.97 12.65 9.33
N PRO A 38 2.48 12.44 8.12
CA PRO A 38 3.31 12.07 6.96
C PRO A 38 3.87 13.28 6.18
N ARG A 39 3.81 14.50 6.71
CA ARG A 39 4.24 15.71 5.99
C ARG A 39 5.71 15.69 5.61
N GLU A 40 6.56 15.08 6.43
CA GLU A 40 8.00 14.96 6.19
C GLU A 40 8.44 13.59 5.66
N MET A 41 7.45 12.75 5.24
CA MET A 41 7.71 11.42 4.71
C MET A 41 8.64 11.47 3.49
N LYS A 42 9.64 10.58 3.48
CA LYS A 42 10.63 10.44 2.40
C LYS A 42 10.47 9.12 1.67
N SER A 43 10.78 9.11 0.37
CA SER A 43 10.95 7.87 -0.39
C SER A 43 12.30 7.26 -0.01
N ILE A 44 12.25 6.10 0.63
CA ILE A 44 13.43 5.30 0.94
C ILE A 44 13.14 3.84 0.58
N PRO A 45 14.17 3.06 0.21
CA PRO A 45 14.01 1.61 0.11
C PRO A 45 13.61 1.04 1.46
N MET A 46 12.55 0.25 1.50
CA MET A 46 12.10 -0.37 2.74
C MET A 46 13.15 -1.38 3.23
N PRO A 47 13.56 -1.31 4.50
CA PRO A 47 14.60 -2.18 5.06
C PRO A 47 14.23 -3.67 4.96
N LYS A 48 15.10 -4.48 4.35
CA LYS A 48 14.87 -5.91 4.06
C LYS A 48 14.42 -6.73 5.29
N GLY A 49 14.90 -6.43 6.49
CA GLY A 49 14.55 -7.17 7.72
C GLY A 49 13.14 -6.89 8.25
N LYS A 50 12.63 -5.67 8.08
CA LYS A 50 11.32 -5.26 8.63
C LYS A 50 10.15 -5.76 7.80
N ILE A 51 10.34 -5.99 6.50
CA ILE A 51 9.31 -6.55 5.61
C ILE A 51 8.99 -7.99 5.97
N GLN A 52 9.98 -8.73 6.42
CA GLN A 52 9.82 -10.14 6.82
C GLN A 52 9.06 -10.29 8.14
N SER A 53 9.11 -9.29 9.02
CA SER A 53 8.44 -9.32 10.32
C SER A 53 6.97 -8.94 10.26
N MET A 54 6.58 -8.09 9.31
CA MET A 54 5.20 -7.65 9.15
C MET A 54 4.72 -7.81 7.72
N ARG A 55 3.78 -8.73 7.52
CA ARG A 55 3.26 -9.05 6.21
C ARG A 55 2.53 -7.88 5.53
N ALA A 56 1.79 -7.07 6.30
CA ALA A 56 1.07 -5.92 5.78
C ALA A 56 1.98 -4.83 5.18
N SER A 57 3.32 -4.95 5.35
CA SER A 57 4.30 -4.03 4.77
C SER A 57 4.21 -3.93 3.24
N TYR A 58 3.70 -4.94 2.54
CA TYR A 58 3.53 -4.85 1.08
C TYR A 58 2.49 -3.81 0.64
N TYR A 59 1.60 -3.34 1.52
CA TYR A 59 0.70 -2.21 1.21
C TYR A 59 1.45 -0.91 0.94
N PHE A 60 2.67 -0.78 1.44
CA PHE A 60 3.52 0.36 1.10
C PHE A 60 3.85 0.44 -0.39
N MET A 61 3.78 -0.65 -1.17
CA MET A 61 3.97 -0.61 -2.62
C MET A 61 3.00 0.38 -3.28
N GLY A 62 1.70 0.20 -3.06
CA GLY A 62 0.69 1.09 -3.64
C GLY A 62 0.77 2.51 -3.11
N ALA A 63 1.00 2.66 -1.78
CA ALA A 63 1.07 3.96 -1.14
C ALA A 63 2.29 4.79 -1.57
N THR A 64 3.49 4.20 -1.63
CA THR A 64 4.72 4.89 -2.07
C THR A 64 4.69 5.20 -3.56
N LEU A 65 4.22 4.26 -4.38
CA LEU A 65 4.04 4.48 -5.81
C LEU A 65 3.09 5.64 -6.09
N ALA A 66 1.96 5.73 -5.38
CA ALA A 66 1.04 6.85 -5.50
C ALA A 66 1.63 8.17 -5.04
N LYS A 67 2.38 8.17 -3.93
CA LYS A 67 2.88 9.40 -3.30
C LYS A 67 4.13 9.94 -4.00
N PHE A 68 5.07 9.06 -4.33
CA PHE A 68 6.40 9.45 -4.81
C PHE A 68 6.63 9.11 -6.29
N GLY A 69 5.75 8.32 -6.92
CA GLY A 69 5.98 7.80 -8.27
C GLY A 69 7.03 6.67 -8.30
N GLU A 70 7.51 6.26 -7.14
CA GLU A 70 8.51 5.21 -6.99
C GLU A 70 8.33 4.47 -5.66
N GLY A 71 8.91 3.30 -5.56
CA GLY A 71 8.97 2.53 -4.32
C GLY A 71 9.87 1.31 -4.46
N VAL A 72 10.52 0.93 -3.38
CA VAL A 72 11.30 -0.30 -3.30
C VAL A 72 10.82 -1.08 -2.09
N VAL A 73 10.25 -2.24 -2.33
CA VAL A 73 9.72 -3.10 -1.26
C VAL A 73 10.30 -4.49 -1.41
N GLY A 74 10.97 -4.97 -0.37
CA GLY A 74 11.47 -6.34 -0.35
C GLY A 74 10.36 -7.36 -0.49
N LEU A 75 10.66 -8.50 -1.09
CA LEU A 75 9.70 -9.59 -1.14
C LEU A 75 9.38 -10.07 0.28
N PRO A 76 8.09 -10.20 0.63
CA PRO A 76 7.71 -10.72 1.93
C PRO A 76 8.27 -12.12 2.10
N GLY A 77 8.91 -12.37 3.24
CA GLY A 77 9.32 -13.73 3.62
C GLY A 77 8.13 -14.69 3.60
N GLY A 78 8.41 -15.96 3.37
CA GLY A 78 7.38 -17.01 3.42
C GLY A 78 6.75 -17.05 4.83
N CYS A 79 5.44 -16.97 4.88
CA CYS A 79 4.70 -17.29 6.10
C CYS A 79 4.64 -18.81 6.24
N PHE A 80 4.48 -19.35 7.48
CA PHE A 80 4.21 -20.76 7.74
C PHE A 80 3.03 -21.35 6.93
N LEU A 81 2.19 -20.49 6.35
CA LEU A 81 1.06 -20.84 5.48
C LEU A 81 1.41 -20.95 3.98
N GLY A 82 2.70 -20.86 3.61
CA GLY A 82 3.19 -20.99 2.23
C GLY A 82 3.36 -19.68 1.48
N PRO A 83 3.91 -19.75 0.25
CA PRO A 83 4.13 -18.59 -0.60
C PRO A 83 2.77 -17.99 -0.99
N ARG A 84 2.62 -16.69 -0.81
CA ARG A 84 1.44 -15.97 -1.31
C ARG A 84 1.87 -15.08 -2.46
N PRO A 85 1.39 -15.37 -3.67
CA PRO A 85 1.78 -14.62 -4.85
C PRO A 85 1.33 -13.16 -4.75
N ILE A 86 2.17 -12.23 -5.23
CA ILE A 86 1.87 -10.80 -5.37
C ILE A 86 1.60 -10.41 -6.82
N ASP A 87 1.40 -11.39 -7.69
CA ASP A 87 1.19 -11.24 -9.13
C ASP A 87 0.04 -10.28 -9.45
N GLN A 88 -1.08 -10.37 -8.73
CA GLN A 88 -2.23 -9.49 -8.93
C GLN A 88 -1.94 -8.04 -8.52
N HIS A 89 -1.10 -7.81 -7.50
CA HIS A 89 -0.62 -6.49 -7.13
C HIS A 89 0.20 -5.88 -8.28
N LEU A 90 1.19 -6.63 -8.77
CA LEU A 90 2.09 -6.19 -9.82
C LEU A 90 1.35 -5.99 -11.15
N LYS A 91 0.38 -6.86 -11.46
CA LYS A 91 -0.52 -6.72 -12.61
C LYS A 91 -1.26 -5.38 -12.55
N GLY A 92 -1.84 -5.06 -11.40
CA GLY A 92 -2.56 -3.81 -11.21
C GLY A 92 -1.67 -2.58 -11.39
N PHE A 93 -0.46 -2.58 -10.83
CA PHE A 93 0.49 -1.48 -10.98
C PHE A 93 0.96 -1.31 -12.43
N LYS A 94 1.27 -2.41 -13.14
CA LYS A 94 1.62 -2.37 -14.56
C LYS A 94 0.48 -1.82 -15.41
N ALA A 95 -0.76 -2.22 -15.12
CA ALA A 95 -1.93 -1.69 -15.82
C ALA A 95 -2.10 -0.18 -15.63
N LEU A 96 -1.76 0.36 -14.44
CA LEU A 96 -1.73 1.78 -14.15
C LEU A 96 -0.54 2.53 -14.80
N GLY A 97 0.35 1.83 -15.52
CA GLY A 97 1.50 2.42 -16.21
C GLY A 97 2.80 2.41 -15.40
N ALA A 98 2.87 1.70 -14.28
CA ALA A 98 4.12 1.56 -13.54
C ALA A 98 5.07 0.55 -14.20
N ASP A 99 6.36 0.88 -14.23
CA ASP A 99 7.44 -0.08 -14.45
C ASP A 99 7.66 -0.88 -13.16
N VAL A 100 7.72 -2.20 -13.29
CA VAL A 100 7.84 -3.13 -12.17
C VAL A 100 8.97 -4.09 -12.45
N ARG A 101 10.02 -4.04 -11.62
CA ARG A 101 11.20 -4.90 -11.73
C ARG A 101 11.36 -5.71 -10.45
N ASP A 102 11.58 -7.01 -10.61
CA ASP A 102 11.98 -7.91 -9.54
C ASP A 102 13.48 -8.13 -9.63
N HIS A 103 14.22 -7.70 -8.62
CA HIS A 103 15.66 -7.83 -8.57
C HIS A 103 16.15 -7.95 -7.13
N ASP A 104 17.08 -8.86 -6.87
CA ASP A 104 17.72 -9.09 -5.57
C ASP A 104 16.74 -9.29 -4.39
N GLY A 105 15.60 -9.96 -4.65
CA GLY A 105 14.59 -10.19 -3.62
C GLY A 105 13.84 -8.95 -3.18
N ALA A 106 13.74 -7.95 -4.07
CA ALA A 106 12.94 -6.76 -3.88
C ALA A 106 12.19 -6.39 -5.16
N ILE A 107 11.03 -5.78 -4.99
CA ILE A 107 10.24 -5.20 -6.07
C ILE A 107 10.57 -3.71 -6.15
N TYR A 108 11.05 -3.30 -7.30
CA TYR A 108 11.28 -1.92 -7.68
C TYR A 108 10.11 -1.42 -8.50
N LEU A 109 9.52 -0.34 -8.07
CA LEU A 109 8.38 0.30 -8.72
C LEU A 109 8.78 1.71 -9.15
N SER A 110 8.41 2.11 -10.36
CA SER A 110 8.57 3.49 -10.80
C SER A 110 7.51 3.87 -11.82
N THR A 111 7.17 5.17 -11.86
CA THR A 111 6.34 5.73 -12.92
C THR A 111 7.20 6.58 -13.85
N GLY A 112 6.81 6.68 -15.11
CA GLY A 112 7.38 7.67 -16.00
C GLY A 112 6.91 9.10 -15.65
N GLU A 113 7.27 10.08 -16.48
CA GLU A 113 6.87 11.48 -16.33
C GLU A 113 5.35 11.70 -16.31
N GLU A 114 4.62 10.83 -16.99
CA GLU A 114 3.15 10.84 -17.01
C GLU A 114 2.53 10.49 -15.65
N GLY A 115 3.25 9.81 -14.78
CA GLY A 115 2.72 9.25 -13.52
C GLY A 115 1.80 8.07 -13.77
N LEU A 116 0.97 7.74 -12.79
CA LEU A 116 -0.04 6.68 -12.91
C LEU A 116 -1.24 7.18 -13.72
N VAL A 117 -1.76 6.32 -14.61
CA VAL A 117 -2.92 6.61 -15.47
C VAL A 117 -4.03 5.60 -15.20
N GLY A 118 -5.22 6.12 -14.95
CA GLY A 118 -6.40 5.31 -14.68
C GLY A 118 -6.80 4.45 -15.89
N THR A 119 -7.15 3.20 -15.62
CA THR A 119 -7.51 2.21 -16.63
C THR A 119 -8.49 1.17 -16.06
N LYS A 120 -8.94 0.27 -16.89
CA LYS A 120 -9.75 -0.88 -16.49
C LYS A 120 -8.83 -2.04 -16.12
N ILE A 121 -8.94 -2.54 -14.89
CA ILE A 121 -8.13 -3.62 -14.33
C ILE A 121 -9.06 -4.76 -13.93
N TYR A 122 -8.85 -5.94 -14.50
CA TYR A 122 -9.53 -7.16 -14.09
C TYR A 122 -8.61 -8.01 -13.22
N MET A 123 -9.06 -8.33 -12.00
CA MET A 123 -8.35 -9.23 -11.10
C MET A 123 -8.64 -10.68 -11.51
N ASP A 124 -7.62 -11.46 -11.88
CA ASP A 124 -7.79 -12.86 -12.30
C ASP A 124 -8.27 -13.72 -11.14
N VAL A 125 -7.86 -13.35 -9.92
CA VAL A 125 -8.28 -13.97 -8.67
C VAL A 125 -8.71 -12.86 -7.71
N VAL A 126 -9.81 -13.08 -6.99
CA VAL A 126 -10.23 -12.19 -5.91
C VAL A 126 -9.17 -12.17 -4.82
N SER A 127 -8.60 -11.01 -4.56
CA SER A 127 -7.52 -10.81 -3.59
C SER A 127 -7.73 -9.51 -2.83
N VAL A 128 -7.91 -9.61 -1.52
CA VAL A 128 -8.02 -8.46 -0.61
C VAL A 128 -6.79 -7.56 -0.72
N GLY A 129 -5.61 -8.16 -0.59
CA GLY A 129 -4.36 -7.43 -0.61
C GLY A 129 -4.11 -6.69 -1.92
N ALA A 130 -4.36 -7.36 -3.06
CA ALA A 130 -4.20 -6.73 -4.37
C ALA A 130 -5.23 -5.61 -4.57
N THR A 131 -6.50 -5.81 -4.18
CA THR A 131 -7.55 -4.80 -4.26
C THR A 131 -7.16 -3.54 -3.49
N ILE A 132 -6.74 -3.66 -2.22
CA ILE A 132 -6.31 -2.52 -1.40
C ILE A 132 -5.09 -1.83 -2.02
N ASN A 133 -4.08 -2.59 -2.45
CA ASN A 133 -2.88 -2.01 -3.03
C ASN A 133 -3.14 -1.24 -4.33
N VAL A 134 -3.98 -1.79 -5.20
CA VAL A 134 -4.39 -1.11 -6.44
C VAL A 134 -5.25 0.11 -6.13
N LEU A 135 -6.14 0.06 -5.15
CA LEU A 135 -6.88 1.22 -4.67
C LEU A 135 -5.93 2.33 -4.20
N LEU A 136 -4.95 1.99 -3.33
CA LEU A 136 -3.96 2.95 -2.83
C LEU A 136 -3.15 3.60 -3.96
N ALA A 137 -2.77 2.84 -4.99
CA ALA A 137 -2.07 3.39 -6.15
C ALA A 137 -3.01 4.28 -7.00
N SER A 138 -4.26 3.85 -7.21
CA SER A 138 -5.21 4.47 -8.11
C SER A 138 -5.70 5.85 -7.66
N VAL A 139 -5.69 6.14 -6.35
CA VAL A 139 -6.21 7.43 -5.83
C VAL A 139 -5.47 8.65 -6.36
N ARG A 140 -4.27 8.47 -6.89
CA ARG A 140 -3.49 9.54 -7.52
C ARG A 140 -3.28 9.34 -9.02
N ALA A 141 -3.88 8.32 -9.61
CA ALA A 141 -3.83 8.11 -11.06
C ALA A 141 -4.64 9.17 -11.80
N LYS A 142 -4.15 9.61 -12.94
CA LYS A 142 -4.86 10.54 -13.82
C LYS A 142 -6.02 9.81 -14.50
N GLY A 143 -7.21 10.39 -14.46
CA GLY A 143 -8.40 9.83 -15.12
C GLY A 143 -9.15 8.84 -14.21
N LYS A 144 -9.86 7.90 -14.81
CA LYS A 144 -10.74 6.95 -14.11
C LYS A 144 -10.12 5.55 -14.07
N THR A 145 -10.04 4.96 -12.89
CA THR A 145 -9.70 3.54 -12.71
C THR A 145 -10.96 2.73 -12.42
N ILE A 146 -11.07 1.56 -13.06
CA ILE A 146 -12.13 0.58 -12.79
C ILE A 146 -11.46 -0.72 -12.40
N ILE A 147 -11.74 -1.21 -11.20
CA ILE A 147 -11.24 -2.50 -10.72
C ILE A 147 -12.39 -3.51 -10.78
N GLU A 148 -12.30 -4.49 -11.66
CA GLU A 148 -13.27 -5.57 -11.79
C GLU A 148 -12.81 -6.82 -11.05
N ASN A 149 -13.76 -7.61 -10.57
CA ASN A 149 -13.52 -8.78 -9.73
C ASN A 149 -12.71 -8.45 -8.45
N ALA A 150 -12.93 -7.23 -7.93
CA ALA A 150 -12.33 -6.78 -6.68
C ALA A 150 -12.86 -7.60 -5.49
N ALA A 151 -12.04 -7.73 -4.47
CA ALA A 151 -12.46 -8.26 -3.18
C ALA A 151 -13.50 -7.33 -2.51
N ARG A 152 -14.35 -7.89 -1.63
CA ARG A 152 -15.50 -7.16 -1.03
C ARG A 152 -15.56 -7.29 0.48
N GLU A 153 -14.46 -7.68 1.10
CA GLU A 153 -14.35 -7.82 2.54
C GLU A 153 -14.54 -6.47 3.25
N PRO A 154 -15.06 -6.46 4.49
CA PRO A 154 -15.40 -5.24 5.22
C PRO A 154 -14.26 -4.22 5.32
N GLU A 155 -13.02 -4.69 5.49
CA GLU A 155 -11.83 -3.84 5.58
C GLU A 155 -11.58 -3.01 4.31
N ILE A 156 -12.02 -3.49 3.13
CA ILE A 156 -11.91 -2.72 1.89
C ILE A 156 -12.87 -1.53 1.93
N ILE A 157 -14.07 -1.73 2.47
CA ILE A 157 -15.05 -0.65 2.64
C ILE A 157 -14.49 0.42 3.58
N ASP A 158 -13.83 0.03 4.67
CA ASP A 158 -13.20 0.96 5.61
C ASP A 158 -12.07 1.77 4.95
N VAL A 159 -11.21 1.12 4.15
CA VAL A 159 -10.17 1.80 3.37
C VAL A 159 -10.79 2.78 2.38
N VAL A 160 -11.82 2.39 1.62
CA VAL A 160 -12.53 3.25 0.68
C VAL A 160 -13.15 4.45 1.39
N ASN A 161 -13.80 4.24 2.54
CA ASN A 161 -14.40 5.31 3.34
C ASN A 161 -13.35 6.30 3.83
N LEU A 162 -12.20 5.81 4.31
CA LEU A 162 -11.08 6.66 4.73
C LEU A 162 -10.53 7.48 3.56
N LEU A 163 -10.25 6.84 2.42
CA LEU A 163 -9.73 7.50 1.22
C LEU A 163 -10.71 8.57 0.71
N ASN A 164 -12.01 8.29 0.70
CA ASN A 164 -13.04 9.25 0.32
C ASN A 164 -13.11 10.45 1.29
N LYS A 165 -12.96 10.22 2.61
CA LYS A 165 -12.83 11.32 3.60
C LYS A 165 -11.57 12.15 3.36
N MET A 166 -10.51 11.57 2.81
CA MET A 166 -9.28 12.27 2.43
C MET A 166 -9.36 12.97 1.07
N GLY A 167 -10.50 12.90 0.38
CA GLY A 167 -10.77 13.60 -0.87
C GLY A 167 -10.75 12.75 -2.14
N ALA A 168 -10.63 11.43 -2.03
CA ALA A 168 -10.81 10.53 -3.17
C ALA A 168 -12.29 10.48 -3.61
N ASN A 169 -12.54 9.96 -4.81
CA ASN A 169 -13.88 9.74 -5.34
C ASN A 169 -14.03 8.29 -5.79
N ILE A 170 -14.16 7.40 -4.82
CA ILE A 170 -14.27 5.95 -5.03
C ILE A 170 -15.72 5.55 -4.85
N LYS A 171 -16.25 4.75 -5.79
CA LYS A 171 -17.62 4.24 -5.82
C LYS A 171 -17.62 2.77 -6.21
N GLY A 172 -18.55 2.02 -5.65
CA GLY A 172 -18.76 0.60 -5.93
C GLY A 172 -19.22 -0.16 -4.71
#